data_0eb5457862dd38e175f72ac94a660e23
#
_entry.id   0eb5457862dd38e175f72ac94a660e23
#
_cell.length_a   1.000
_cell.length_b   1.000
_cell.length_c   1.000
_cell.angle_alpha   90.00
_cell.angle_beta   90.00
_cell.angle_gamma   90.00
#
_symmetry.space_group_name_H-M   'P 1'
#
loop_
_entity.id
_entity.type
_entity.pdbx_description
1 polymer ?
#
loop_
_entity_poly.entity_id
_entity_poly.type
_entity_poly.pdbx_seq_one_letter_code
_entity_poly.pdbx_strand_id
1 'polypeptide(L)'
;VMDGYLNVVLQNNVEFDSELPEFRTQGGVHIHADRLTVTSPVLMWVKALDLLLDKMKGVGLDFSRVRALSGSGQQHGSVYWREGATETLQQLHPDQNLHQLLQDSFSVSDSPVWMDSSSRQQCQDLQAAAGGALTLAQITGSRAYERFTGNQIAKLRQTRAEEYRRTERISLVSSFAASLFLGGYASIDFSDGSGMNLLDIRARSWSKICLEATAPDLERLLGAPVPSTSVLGPVSSYFVHRYGFSESCRVVAFTGDNPASLAGMRLQQGDIAVSLGTSDTVFLWIQQPHPALEGHVFCNPVDWEAFMALLCFKNGSLMRERIRNECAGESWEHFSAALRDTPLGNEGNLGFYFDTIEITPAAVGVHRFDPEDNKVVEYPVEVRALVEGQFLSRRLHAERLGYSIKEIIVFPVAQVLSDVFNAPVYTIDVSNSACLGSAYRNPDCKSPSLIVNEFKESQQQEAAETRPL
;
A
#
# COMPACT_ATOMS: atom_id res chain seq x y z
N VAL A 1 -19.11 -3.67 -2.29
CA VAL A 1 -20.14 -2.63 -2.49
C VAL A 1 -20.63 -2.17 -1.14
N MET A 2 -20.82 -0.87 -0.99
CA MET A 2 -21.29 -0.25 0.24
C MET A 2 -22.52 0.60 -0.04
N ASP A 3 -23.38 0.75 0.97
CA ASP A 3 -24.49 1.69 0.93
C ASP A 3 -24.04 3.14 1.29
N GLY A 4 -24.99 4.10 1.26
CA GLY A 4 -24.72 5.50 1.61
C GLY A 4 -24.39 5.75 3.08
N TYR A 5 -24.55 4.74 3.93
CA TYR A 5 -24.19 4.76 5.35
C TYR A 5 -22.84 4.02 5.61
N LEU A 6 -22.16 3.63 4.54
CA LEU A 6 -20.87 2.90 4.56
C LEU A 6 -20.97 1.47 5.13
N ASN A 7 -22.15 0.86 5.14
CA ASN A 7 -22.29 -0.57 5.43
C ASN A 7 -21.93 -1.39 4.18
N VAL A 8 -21.20 -2.49 4.38
CA VAL A 8 -20.90 -3.44 3.31
C VAL A 8 -22.18 -4.23 2.98
N VAL A 9 -22.72 -4.05 1.78
CA VAL A 9 -23.95 -4.71 1.30
C VAL A 9 -23.67 -5.90 0.39
N LEU A 10 -22.50 -5.94 -0.25
CA LEU A 10 -22.07 -7.05 -1.08
C LEU A 10 -20.55 -7.11 -1.12
N GLN A 11 -20.01 -8.33 -1.01
CA GLN A 11 -18.58 -8.62 -1.17
C GLN A 11 -18.42 -9.80 -2.12
N ASN A 12 -17.44 -9.71 -3.01
CA ASN A 12 -17.04 -10.78 -3.90
C ASN A 12 -15.54 -10.68 -4.24
N ASN A 13 -14.95 -11.75 -4.72
CA ASN A 13 -13.52 -11.81 -5.08
C ASN A 13 -13.28 -12.72 -6.29
N VAL A 14 -12.11 -12.56 -6.88
CA VAL A 14 -11.52 -13.47 -7.88
C VAL A 14 -10.12 -13.82 -7.42
N GLU A 15 -9.83 -15.12 -7.38
CA GLU A 15 -8.51 -15.64 -7.04
C GLU A 15 -7.78 -16.01 -8.34
N PHE A 16 -6.66 -15.34 -8.61
CA PHE A 16 -5.98 -15.43 -9.90
C PHE A 16 -5.55 -16.85 -10.26
N ASP A 17 -4.86 -17.53 -9.34
CA ASP A 17 -4.24 -18.82 -9.65
C ASP A 17 -5.26 -19.93 -9.86
N SER A 18 -6.36 -19.95 -9.11
CA SER A 18 -7.39 -20.99 -9.17
C SER A 18 -8.48 -20.70 -10.21
N GLU A 19 -8.85 -19.43 -10.43
CA GLU A 19 -9.93 -19.06 -11.32
C GLU A 19 -9.46 -18.59 -12.72
N LEU A 20 -8.18 -18.26 -12.86
CA LEU A 20 -7.55 -17.85 -14.12
C LEU A 20 -6.26 -18.65 -14.39
N PRO A 21 -6.31 -20.00 -14.33
CA PRO A 21 -5.13 -20.87 -14.40
C PRO A 21 -4.38 -20.80 -15.75
N GLU A 22 -5.00 -20.29 -16.81
CA GLU A 22 -4.39 -20.11 -18.13
C GLU A 22 -3.22 -19.13 -18.10
N PHE A 23 -3.17 -18.20 -17.14
CA PHE A 23 -2.05 -17.27 -16.97
C PHE A 23 -0.85 -17.90 -16.25
N ARG A 24 -1.00 -19.09 -15.64
CA ARG A 24 0.07 -19.89 -15.03
C ARG A 24 0.88 -19.13 -13.98
N THR A 25 0.24 -18.26 -13.23
CA THR A 25 0.85 -17.50 -12.14
C THR A 25 0.94 -18.35 -10.85
N GLN A 26 1.81 -17.89 -9.93
CA GLN A 26 1.86 -18.34 -8.54
C GLN A 26 1.78 -17.12 -7.64
N GLY A 27 0.71 -17.01 -6.85
CA GLY A 27 0.39 -15.78 -6.11
C GLY A 27 0.13 -14.60 -7.04
N GLY A 28 -0.41 -14.84 -8.26
CA GLY A 28 -0.71 -13.81 -9.25
C GLY A 28 0.51 -13.25 -9.99
N VAL A 29 1.70 -13.89 -9.90
CA VAL A 29 2.95 -13.39 -10.49
C VAL A 29 3.74 -14.48 -11.21
N HIS A 30 4.67 -14.04 -12.06
CA HIS A 30 5.76 -14.85 -12.63
C HIS A 30 7.08 -14.41 -12.00
N ILE A 31 7.77 -15.33 -11.32
CA ILE A 31 9.13 -15.11 -10.83
C ILE A 31 10.10 -15.64 -11.89
N HIS A 32 10.94 -14.76 -12.42
CA HIS A 32 11.88 -15.11 -13.48
C HIS A 32 13.12 -15.85 -12.95
N ALA A 33 13.93 -16.40 -13.88
CA ALA A 33 15.08 -17.24 -13.53
C ALA A 33 16.17 -16.52 -12.70
N ASP A 34 16.28 -15.20 -12.82
CA ASP A 34 17.19 -14.36 -12.02
C ASP A 34 16.73 -14.17 -10.57
N ARG A 35 15.50 -14.60 -10.25
CA ARG A 35 14.81 -14.44 -8.93
C ARG A 35 14.71 -12.98 -8.44
N LEU A 36 15.01 -12.03 -9.28
CA LEU A 36 14.91 -10.59 -9.01
C LEU A 36 13.79 -9.94 -9.82
N THR A 37 13.63 -10.38 -11.07
CA THR A 37 12.56 -9.92 -11.95
C THR A 37 11.26 -10.63 -11.60
N VAL A 38 10.24 -9.85 -11.26
CA VAL A 38 8.91 -10.37 -10.94
C VAL A 38 7.86 -9.56 -11.71
N THR A 39 7.00 -10.27 -12.45
CA THR A 39 5.99 -9.63 -13.32
C THR A 39 4.63 -10.26 -13.14
N SER A 40 3.57 -9.56 -13.56
CA SER A 40 2.21 -10.10 -13.60
C SER A 40 1.57 -9.80 -14.97
N PRO A 41 0.83 -10.77 -15.56
CA PRO A 41 0.17 -10.56 -16.84
C PRO A 41 -0.92 -9.49 -16.73
N VAL A 42 -0.83 -8.42 -17.54
CA VAL A 42 -1.82 -7.32 -17.51
C VAL A 42 -3.21 -7.80 -17.90
N LEU A 43 -3.32 -8.68 -18.89
CA LEU A 43 -4.60 -9.25 -19.32
C LEU A 43 -5.26 -10.13 -18.24
N MET A 44 -4.50 -10.69 -17.31
CA MET A 44 -5.06 -11.40 -16.16
C MET A 44 -5.90 -10.45 -15.30
N TRP A 45 -5.40 -9.25 -15.03
CA TRP A 45 -6.12 -8.25 -14.25
C TRP A 45 -7.39 -7.78 -14.97
N VAL A 46 -7.31 -7.59 -16.29
CA VAL A 46 -8.49 -7.26 -17.12
C VAL A 46 -9.54 -8.36 -17.06
N LYS A 47 -9.10 -9.62 -17.21
CA LYS A 47 -10.01 -10.78 -17.18
C LYS A 47 -10.61 -11.01 -15.78
N ALA A 48 -9.82 -10.76 -14.73
CA ALA A 48 -10.31 -10.80 -13.36
C ALA A 48 -11.43 -9.76 -13.12
N LEU A 49 -11.32 -8.57 -13.71
CA LEU A 49 -12.37 -7.55 -13.63
C LEU A 49 -13.64 -8.03 -14.34
N ASP A 50 -13.53 -8.55 -15.58
CA ASP A 50 -14.68 -9.13 -16.31
C ASP A 50 -15.38 -10.19 -15.43
N LEU A 51 -14.62 -11.15 -14.90
CA LEU A 51 -15.15 -12.23 -14.08
C LEU A 51 -15.79 -11.73 -12.77
N LEU A 52 -15.17 -10.75 -12.10
CA LEU A 52 -15.72 -10.17 -10.88
C LEU A 52 -17.06 -9.49 -11.11
N LEU A 53 -17.19 -8.71 -12.19
CA LEU A 53 -18.43 -8.03 -12.53
C LEU A 53 -19.53 -9.03 -12.94
N ASP A 54 -19.17 -10.09 -13.66
CA ASP A 54 -20.11 -11.18 -14.00
C ASP A 54 -20.59 -11.91 -12.75
N LYS A 55 -19.70 -12.22 -11.79
CA LYS A 55 -20.08 -12.77 -10.48
C LYS A 55 -21.04 -11.85 -9.73
N MET A 56 -20.74 -10.56 -9.67
CA MET A 56 -21.59 -9.58 -8.98
C MET A 56 -22.97 -9.45 -9.64
N LYS A 57 -23.02 -9.49 -10.97
CA LYS A 57 -24.28 -9.54 -11.73
C LYS A 57 -25.06 -10.82 -11.44
N GLY A 58 -24.36 -11.96 -11.39
CA GLY A 58 -24.94 -13.28 -11.10
C GLY A 58 -25.59 -13.39 -9.71
N VAL A 59 -25.08 -12.68 -8.71
CA VAL A 59 -25.69 -12.62 -7.37
C VAL A 59 -26.73 -11.50 -7.23
N GLY A 60 -27.11 -10.85 -8.34
CA GLY A 60 -28.21 -9.90 -8.40
C GLY A 60 -27.87 -8.45 -8.02
N LEU A 61 -26.60 -8.03 -8.12
CA LEU A 61 -26.27 -6.62 -7.92
C LEU A 61 -26.96 -5.77 -9.01
N ASP A 62 -27.72 -4.79 -8.58
CA ASP A 62 -28.30 -3.75 -9.44
C ASP A 62 -27.28 -2.61 -9.65
N PHE A 63 -26.52 -2.69 -10.72
CA PHE A 63 -25.49 -1.70 -11.07
C PHE A 63 -26.07 -0.30 -11.34
N SER A 64 -27.35 -0.16 -11.71
CA SER A 64 -28.00 1.14 -11.93
C SER A 64 -28.04 1.99 -10.65
N ARG A 65 -27.95 1.35 -9.50
CA ARG A 65 -27.93 1.99 -8.18
C ARG A 65 -26.54 2.44 -7.74
N VAL A 66 -25.48 2.01 -8.43
CA VAL A 66 -24.11 2.43 -8.11
C VAL A 66 -23.92 3.89 -8.50
N ARG A 67 -23.65 4.75 -7.53
CA ARG A 67 -23.49 6.20 -7.71
C ARG A 67 -22.08 6.61 -8.08
N ALA A 68 -21.12 5.93 -7.47
CA ALA A 68 -19.71 6.14 -7.76
C ALA A 68 -18.91 4.86 -7.50
N LEU A 69 -17.75 4.78 -8.11
CA LEU A 69 -16.77 3.73 -7.87
C LEU A 69 -15.38 4.35 -7.71
N SER A 70 -14.60 3.73 -6.88
CA SER A 70 -13.18 3.95 -6.74
C SER A 70 -12.52 2.61 -6.45
N GLY A 71 -11.20 2.58 -6.49
CA GLY A 71 -10.46 1.35 -6.28
C GLY A 71 -9.04 1.60 -5.76
N SER A 72 -8.37 0.51 -5.50
CA SER A 72 -6.94 0.50 -5.23
C SER A 72 -6.23 -0.55 -6.08
N GLY A 73 -4.97 -0.27 -6.41
CA GLY A 73 -4.07 -1.21 -7.06
C GLY A 73 -2.87 -1.50 -6.16
N GLN A 74 -2.22 -2.66 -6.36
CA GLN A 74 -0.94 -2.90 -5.73
C GLN A 74 0.03 -1.77 -6.08
N GLN A 75 0.69 -1.19 -5.07
CA GLN A 75 1.60 -0.07 -5.30
C GLN A 75 2.78 -0.46 -6.18
N HIS A 76 3.36 0.52 -6.86
CA HIS A 76 4.57 0.46 -7.66
C HIS A 76 4.46 -0.28 -8.99
N GLY A 77 3.51 -1.20 -9.18
CA GLY A 77 3.28 -1.87 -10.46
C GLY A 77 2.87 -0.88 -11.56
N SER A 78 3.31 -1.13 -12.80
CA SER A 78 3.12 -0.20 -13.91
C SER A 78 2.65 -0.90 -15.18
N VAL A 79 1.69 -0.29 -15.87
CA VAL A 79 1.10 -0.77 -17.12
C VAL A 79 1.47 0.18 -18.25
N TYR A 80 1.90 -0.40 -19.36
CA TYR A 80 2.38 0.32 -20.55
C TYR A 80 1.38 0.15 -21.67
N TRP A 81 0.60 1.20 -21.95
CA TRP A 81 -0.38 1.20 -23.02
C TRP A 81 0.30 1.43 -24.36
N ARG A 82 -0.06 0.58 -25.33
CA ARG A 82 0.47 0.63 -26.68
C ARG A 82 -0.15 1.78 -27.47
N GLU A 83 0.57 2.30 -28.45
CA GLU A 83 0.04 3.25 -29.43
C GLU A 83 -1.28 2.75 -30.04
N GLY A 84 -2.33 3.59 -30.03
CA GLY A 84 -3.69 3.27 -30.46
C GLY A 84 -4.61 2.70 -29.38
N ALA A 85 -4.14 2.51 -28.14
CA ALA A 85 -4.97 2.02 -27.06
C ALA A 85 -6.02 3.05 -26.59
N THR A 86 -5.76 4.35 -26.77
CA THR A 86 -6.75 5.42 -26.54
C THR A 86 -8.01 5.18 -27.36
N GLU A 87 -7.86 4.94 -28.66
CA GLU A 87 -8.98 4.70 -29.57
C GLU A 87 -9.71 3.41 -29.19
N THR A 88 -8.98 2.36 -28.84
CA THR A 88 -9.58 1.10 -28.37
C THR A 88 -10.42 1.31 -27.11
N LEU A 89 -9.91 2.05 -26.11
CA LEU A 89 -10.66 2.36 -24.88
C LEU A 89 -11.93 3.17 -25.14
N GLN A 90 -11.90 4.09 -26.11
CA GLN A 90 -13.06 4.93 -26.47
C GLN A 90 -14.12 4.16 -27.26
N GLN A 91 -13.76 3.03 -27.89
CA GLN A 91 -14.61 2.25 -28.79
C GLN A 91 -14.90 0.84 -28.27
N LEU A 92 -14.91 0.65 -26.96
CA LEU A 92 -15.22 -0.65 -26.34
C LEU A 92 -16.63 -1.11 -26.70
N HIS A 93 -16.75 -2.30 -27.27
CA HIS A 93 -18.02 -2.88 -27.70
C HIS A 93 -18.66 -3.70 -26.58
N PRO A 94 -19.90 -3.40 -26.13
CA PRO A 94 -20.48 -4.02 -24.94
C PRO A 94 -20.79 -5.52 -25.06
N ASP A 95 -20.84 -6.06 -26.28
CA ASP A 95 -21.10 -7.50 -26.52
C ASP A 95 -19.86 -8.38 -26.33
N GLN A 96 -18.68 -7.79 -26.17
CA GLN A 96 -17.41 -8.50 -25.96
C GLN A 96 -16.83 -8.19 -24.59
N ASN A 97 -16.04 -9.12 -24.04
CA ASN A 97 -15.35 -8.94 -22.78
C ASN A 97 -14.14 -7.99 -22.93
N LEU A 98 -13.82 -7.24 -21.88
CA LEU A 98 -12.70 -6.30 -21.89
C LEU A 98 -11.37 -6.98 -22.27
N HIS A 99 -11.10 -8.16 -21.74
CA HIS A 99 -9.83 -8.85 -22.02
C HIS A 99 -9.66 -9.26 -23.48
N GLN A 100 -10.78 -9.47 -24.21
CA GLN A 100 -10.74 -9.74 -25.64
C GLN A 100 -10.51 -8.44 -26.43
N LEU A 101 -11.17 -7.37 -26.03
CA LEU A 101 -11.05 -6.05 -26.69
C LEU A 101 -9.65 -5.43 -26.49
N LEU A 102 -9.01 -5.70 -25.35
CA LEU A 102 -7.74 -5.09 -24.96
C LEU A 102 -6.51 -5.99 -25.17
N GLN A 103 -6.68 -7.15 -25.82
CA GLN A 103 -5.59 -8.13 -25.98
C GLN A 103 -4.30 -7.57 -26.61
N ASP A 104 -4.42 -6.58 -27.52
CA ASP A 104 -3.32 -5.94 -28.23
C ASP A 104 -3.01 -4.51 -27.73
N SER A 105 -3.62 -4.09 -26.63
CA SER A 105 -3.55 -2.70 -26.14
C SER A 105 -2.34 -2.41 -25.27
N PHE A 106 -1.47 -3.38 -25.00
CA PHE A 106 -0.30 -3.22 -24.13
C PHE A 106 0.98 -3.41 -24.91
N SER A 107 1.91 -2.46 -24.78
CA SER A 107 3.26 -2.59 -25.37
C SER A 107 4.14 -3.56 -24.57
N VAL A 108 3.84 -3.72 -23.27
CA VAL A 108 4.43 -4.68 -22.34
C VAL A 108 3.34 -5.56 -21.79
N SER A 109 3.35 -6.85 -22.12
CA SER A 109 2.31 -7.80 -21.74
C SER A 109 2.32 -8.16 -20.24
N ASP A 110 3.52 -8.17 -19.65
CA ASP A 110 3.76 -8.55 -18.27
C ASP A 110 4.34 -7.35 -17.50
N SER A 111 3.52 -6.80 -16.64
CA SER A 111 3.84 -5.62 -15.83
C SER A 111 4.84 -5.95 -14.73
N PRO A 112 5.90 -5.14 -14.51
CA PRO A 112 6.67 -5.23 -13.28
C PRO A 112 5.78 -4.92 -12.08
N VAL A 113 5.99 -5.62 -10.97
CA VAL A 113 5.19 -5.48 -9.74
C VAL A 113 6.06 -5.16 -8.53
N TRP A 114 5.42 -4.86 -7.40
CA TRP A 114 6.09 -4.46 -6.15
C TRP A 114 7.14 -5.44 -5.63
N MET A 115 7.09 -6.72 -6.04
CA MET A 115 8.07 -7.76 -5.68
C MET A 115 9.35 -7.70 -6.51
N ASP A 116 9.36 -6.96 -7.62
CA ASP A 116 10.54 -6.84 -8.50
C ASP A 116 11.66 -6.06 -7.82
N SER A 117 12.85 -6.66 -7.75
CA SER A 117 14.06 -6.08 -7.16
C SER A 117 15.23 -5.96 -8.14
N SER A 118 14.94 -5.98 -9.42
CA SER A 118 15.94 -6.09 -10.50
C SER A 118 16.51 -4.76 -11.01
N SER A 119 16.02 -3.61 -10.49
CA SER A 119 16.39 -2.27 -10.99
C SER A 119 17.43 -1.54 -10.12
N ARG A 120 18.36 -2.27 -9.51
CA ARG A 120 19.35 -1.72 -8.58
C ARG A 120 20.24 -0.64 -9.22
N GLN A 121 20.67 -0.84 -10.46
CA GLN A 121 21.49 0.14 -11.17
C GLN A 121 20.73 1.45 -11.39
N GLN A 122 19.46 1.36 -11.81
CA GLN A 122 18.60 2.51 -12.04
C GLN A 122 18.34 3.31 -10.74
N CYS A 123 18.26 2.62 -9.59
CA CYS A 123 18.20 3.29 -8.29
C CYS A 123 19.46 4.12 -8.02
N GLN A 124 20.63 3.59 -8.30
CA GLN A 124 21.91 4.29 -8.12
C GLN A 124 22.01 5.50 -9.06
N ASP A 125 21.62 5.33 -10.32
CA ASP A 125 21.65 6.39 -11.34
C ASP A 125 20.69 7.54 -10.94
N LEU A 126 19.48 7.23 -10.51
CA LEU A 126 18.50 8.22 -10.08
C LEU A 126 18.96 8.98 -8.83
N GLN A 127 19.51 8.27 -7.84
CA GLN A 127 20.05 8.91 -6.63
C GLN A 127 21.23 9.84 -6.97
N ALA A 128 22.12 9.40 -7.86
CA ALA A 128 23.23 10.24 -8.30
C ALA A 128 22.74 11.51 -9.01
N ALA A 129 21.77 11.38 -9.90
CA ALA A 129 21.17 12.52 -10.62
C ALA A 129 20.46 13.51 -9.69
N ALA A 130 19.82 13.02 -8.64
CA ALA A 130 19.14 13.84 -7.65
C ALA A 130 20.08 14.50 -6.62
N GLY A 131 21.39 14.19 -6.63
CA GLY A 131 22.35 14.70 -5.66
C GLY A 131 22.47 13.87 -4.39
N GLY A 132 22.05 12.61 -4.41
CA GLY A 132 22.18 11.64 -3.32
C GLY A 132 20.86 11.06 -2.83
N ALA A 133 20.94 9.94 -2.11
CA ALA A 133 19.77 9.22 -1.61
C ALA A 133 18.88 10.07 -0.70
N LEU A 134 19.47 10.87 0.20
CA LEU A 134 18.72 11.73 1.11
C LEU A 134 18.03 12.87 0.37
N THR A 135 18.72 13.48 -0.63
CA THR A 135 18.12 14.54 -1.44
C THR A 135 16.93 14.00 -2.24
N LEU A 136 17.05 12.82 -2.82
CA LEU A 136 15.94 12.15 -3.50
C LEU A 136 14.78 11.91 -2.53
N ALA A 137 15.06 11.42 -1.31
CA ALA A 137 14.03 11.22 -0.29
C ALA A 137 13.34 12.53 0.10
N GLN A 138 14.08 13.62 0.24
CA GLN A 138 13.51 14.96 0.53
C GLN A 138 12.58 15.46 -0.57
N ILE A 139 12.85 15.12 -1.83
CA ILE A 139 12.01 15.48 -2.98
C ILE A 139 10.79 14.55 -3.04
N THR A 140 11.03 13.23 -3.09
CA THR A 140 10.01 12.24 -3.46
C THR A 140 9.41 11.47 -2.29
N GLY A 141 9.83 11.76 -1.06
CA GLY A 141 9.37 11.05 0.14
C GLY A 141 10.09 9.73 0.43
N SER A 142 10.96 9.27 -0.48
CA SER A 142 11.68 7.99 -0.34
C SER A 142 13.02 8.04 -1.06
N ARG A 143 14.05 7.38 -0.51
CA ARG A 143 15.21 7.05 -1.31
C ARG A 143 14.80 6.17 -2.50
N ALA A 144 15.68 5.91 -3.44
CA ALA A 144 15.36 4.97 -4.52
C ALA A 144 15.21 3.54 -3.99
N TYR A 145 14.14 2.88 -4.43
CA TYR A 145 13.88 1.47 -4.19
C TYR A 145 13.64 0.75 -5.52
N GLU A 146 14.12 -0.47 -5.64
CA GLU A 146 14.11 -1.23 -6.88
C GLU A 146 12.69 -1.42 -7.42
N ARG A 147 11.71 -1.62 -6.53
CA ARG A 147 10.30 -1.80 -6.89
C ARG A 147 9.60 -0.54 -7.39
N PHE A 148 10.14 0.67 -7.09
CA PHE A 148 9.49 1.91 -7.44
C PHE A 148 9.45 2.16 -8.94
N THR A 149 8.34 2.64 -9.41
CA THR A 149 7.96 2.70 -10.83
C THR A 149 8.95 3.47 -11.70
N GLY A 150 9.52 4.58 -11.22
CA GLY A 150 10.53 5.34 -11.96
C GLY A 150 11.75 4.48 -12.32
N ASN A 151 12.25 3.69 -11.37
CA ASN A 151 13.38 2.79 -11.56
C ASN A 151 13.02 1.64 -12.53
N GLN A 152 11.79 1.12 -12.46
CA GLN A 152 11.30 0.11 -13.40
C GLN A 152 11.13 0.65 -14.82
N ILE A 153 10.65 1.88 -14.98
CA ILE A 153 10.55 2.56 -16.30
C ILE A 153 11.95 2.74 -16.89
N ALA A 154 12.92 3.21 -16.10
CA ALA A 154 14.30 3.38 -16.56
C ALA A 154 14.91 2.06 -17.02
N LYS A 155 14.71 0.96 -16.25
CA LYS A 155 15.15 -0.39 -16.63
C LYS A 155 14.49 -0.84 -17.93
N LEU A 156 13.17 -0.72 -18.04
CA LEU A 156 12.42 -1.16 -19.22
C LEU A 156 12.88 -0.40 -20.47
N ARG A 157 13.05 0.92 -20.38
CA ARG A 157 13.60 1.73 -21.47
C ARG A 157 14.98 1.24 -21.93
N GLN A 158 15.85 0.83 -20.99
CA GLN A 158 17.21 0.36 -21.28
C GLN A 158 17.23 -1.05 -21.87
N THR A 159 16.37 -1.95 -21.41
CA THR A 159 16.41 -3.38 -21.73
C THR A 159 15.37 -3.80 -22.75
N ARG A 160 14.28 -3.04 -22.91
CA ARG A 160 13.13 -3.31 -23.78
C ARG A 160 12.75 -2.05 -24.58
N ALA A 161 13.76 -1.44 -25.25
CA ALA A 161 13.62 -0.14 -25.91
C ALA A 161 12.53 -0.10 -26.99
N GLU A 162 12.26 -1.24 -27.66
CA GLU A 162 11.22 -1.33 -28.70
C GLU A 162 9.83 -1.22 -28.09
N GLU A 163 9.55 -1.97 -27.03
CA GLU A 163 8.26 -1.92 -26.32
C GLU A 163 8.05 -0.54 -25.69
N TYR A 164 9.12 0.05 -25.12
CA TYR A 164 9.04 1.41 -24.57
C TYR A 164 8.70 2.44 -25.67
N ARG A 165 9.28 2.36 -26.84
CA ARG A 165 8.97 3.28 -27.96
C ARG A 165 7.52 3.20 -28.46
N ARG A 166 6.91 2.01 -28.35
CA ARG A 166 5.49 1.79 -28.73
C ARG A 166 4.51 2.15 -27.64
N THR A 167 4.98 2.74 -26.53
CA THR A 167 4.15 3.11 -25.39
C THR A 167 3.64 4.54 -25.57
N GLU A 168 2.34 4.72 -25.56
CA GLU A 168 1.71 6.06 -25.61
C GLU A 168 1.33 6.60 -24.24
N ARG A 169 1.12 5.70 -23.23
CA ARG A 169 0.75 6.05 -21.86
C ARG A 169 1.33 5.04 -20.88
N ILE A 170 1.76 5.51 -19.71
CA ILE A 170 2.15 4.69 -18.58
C ILE A 170 1.20 4.96 -17.42
N SER A 171 0.60 3.90 -16.88
CA SER A 171 -0.29 3.93 -15.72
C SER A 171 0.31 3.15 -14.56
N LEU A 172 -0.01 3.53 -13.33
CA LEU A 172 0.08 2.62 -12.18
C LEU A 172 -1.06 1.60 -12.25
N VAL A 173 -0.97 0.50 -11.53
CA VAL A 173 -2.06 -0.50 -11.51
C VAL A 173 -3.38 0.13 -11.09
N SER A 174 -3.35 1.07 -10.17
CA SER A 174 -4.52 1.85 -9.73
C SER A 174 -5.13 2.66 -10.86
N SER A 175 -4.36 3.55 -11.50
CA SER A 175 -4.86 4.39 -12.60
C SER A 175 -5.16 3.58 -13.87
N PHE A 176 -4.50 2.44 -14.07
CA PHE A 176 -4.88 1.47 -15.09
C PHE A 176 -6.30 0.94 -14.87
N ALA A 177 -6.60 0.47 -13.67
CA ALA A 177 -7.94 -0.03 -13.34
C ALA A 177 -9.01 1.07 -13.49
N ALA A 178 -8.72 2.30 -13.07
CA ALA A 178 -9.61 3.44 -13.28
C ALA A 178 -9.83 3.75 -14.78
N SER A 179 -8.79 3.60 -15.61
CA SER A 179 -8.86 3.82 -17.06
C SER A 179 -9.83 2.85 -17.74
N LEU A 180 -9.91 1.60 -17.28
CA LEU A 180 -10.88 0.63 -17.79
C LEU A 180 -12.32 1.11 -17.59
N PHE A 181 -12.65 1.62 -16.40
CA PHE A 181 -13.98 2.14 -16.11
C PHE A 181 -14.31 3.44 -16.83
N LEU A 182 -13.33 4.30 -17.07
CA LEU A 182 -13.53 5.56 -17.78
C LEU A 182 -13.67 5.37 -19.30
N GLY A 183 -13.12 4.31 -19.87
CA GLY A 183 -12.96 4.19 -21.32
C GLY A 183 -11.96 5.21 -21.88
N GLY A 184 -10.94 5.54 -21.11
CA GLY A 184 -9.88 6.50 -21.44
C GLY A 184 -8.85 6.58 -20.33
N TYR A 185 -7.71 7.25 -20.54
CA TYR A 185 -6.65 7.27 -19.56
C TYR A 185 -6.99 8.07 -18.30
N ALA A 186 -7.03 7.38 -17.17
CA ALA A 186 -7.11 8.00 -15.86
C ALA A 186 -5.77 8.64 -15.46
N SER A 187 -5.84 9.76 -14.77
CA SER A 187 -4.68 10.37 -14.13
C SER A 187 -4.18 9.51 -12.95
N ILE A 188 -2.87 9.56 -12.73
CA ILE A 188 -2.24 9.01 -11.51
C ILE A 188 -2.58 9.95 -10.36
N ASP A 189 -2.97 9.41 -9.21
CA ASP A 189 -3.23 10.22 -8.03
C ASP A 189 -1.93 10.54 -7.25
N PHE A 190 -1.97 11.59 -6.42
CA PHE A 190 -0.77 12.03 -5.69
C PHE A 190 -0.24 10.99 -4.72
N SER A 191 -1.12 10.22 -4.06
CA SER A 191 -0.70 9.26 -3.04
C SER A 191 0.03 8.07 -3.65
N ASP A 192 -0.51 7.45 -4.70
CA ASP A 192 0.15 6.36 -5.40
C ASP A 192 1.36 6.86 -6.22
N GLY A 193 1.23 8.04 -6.84
CA GLY A 193 2.32 8.73 -7.55
C GLY A 193 3.54 9.01 -6.66
N SER A 194 3.34 9.21 -5.35
CA SER A 194 4.42 9.34 -4.37
C SER A 194 5.28 8.07 -4.27
N GLY A 195 4.72 6.89 -4.62
CA GLY A 195 5.42 5.60 -4.66
C GLY A 195 6.24 5.35 -5.94
N MET A 196 6.50 6.38 -6.76
CA MET A 196 7.20 6.24 -8.04
C MET A 196 8.66 6.70 -8.02
N ASN A 197 9.13 7.45 -7.02
CA ASN A 197 10.35 8.26 -7.02
C ASN A 197 10.38 9.34 -8.14
N LEU A 198 9.23 9.80 -8.60
CA LEU A 198 9.08 10.79 -9.66
C LEU A 198 8.30 12.02 -9.23
N LEU A 199 7.43 11.92 -8.24
CA LEU A 199 6.60 13.02 -7.74
C LEU A 199 7.35 13.79 -6.65
N ASP A 200 7.38 15.11 -6.76
CA ASP A 200 7.70 15.99 -5.62
C ASP A 200 6.49 16.02 -4.69
N ILE A 201 6.63 15.41 -3.51
CA ILE A 201 5.51 15.26 -2.56
C ILE A 201 5.02 16.58 -1.97
N ARG A 202 5.85 17.62 -1.95
CA ARG A 202 5.48 18.95 -1.44
C ARG A 202 4.82 19.81 -2.52
N ALA A 203 5.41 19.82 -3.73
CA ALA A 203 4.85 20.50 -4.88
C ALA A 203 3.63 19.80 -5.48
N ARG A 204 3.44 18.50 -5.19
CA ARG A 204 2.39 17.63 -5.76
C ARG A 204 2.39 17.65 -7.29
N SER A 205 3.56 17.63 -7.86
CA SER A 205 3.82 17.62 -9.29
C SER A 205 5.03 16.77 -9.60
N TRP A 206 5.20 16.41 -10.85
CA TRP A 206 6.36 15.62 -11.26
C TRP A 206 7.66 16.41 -11.05
N SER A 207 8.66 15.77 -10.43
CA SER A 207 9.99 16.32 -10.28
C SER A 207 10.74 16.27 -11.60
N LYS A 208 11.06 17.41 -12.18
CA LYS A 208 11.78 17.51 -13.45
C LYS A 208 13.11 16.76 -13.44
N ILE A 209 13.87 16.88 -12.35
CA ILE A 209 15.16 16.17 -12.18
C ILE A 209 14.94 14.65 -12.25
N CYS A 210 13.92 14.14 -11.55
CA CYS A 210 13.63 12.70 -11.51
C CYS A 210 13.10 12.20 -12.87
N LEU A 211 12.25 12.97 -13.55
CA LEU A 211 11.76 12.63 -14.88
C LEU A 211 12.91 12.53 -15.90
N GLU A 212 13.75 13.57 -15.98
CA GLU A 212 14.87 13.63 -16.92
C GLU A 212 15.91 12.53 -16.68
N ALA A 213 16.16 12.18 -15.41
CA ALA A 213 17.04 11.09 -15.03
C ALA A 213 16.47 9.70 -15.42
N THR A 214 15.16 9.56 -15.46
CA THR A 214 14.47 8.29 -15.73
C THR A 214 14.32 8.05 -17.24
N ALA A 215 13.67 8.97 -17.96
CA ALA A 215 13.44 8.85 -19.39
C ALA A 215 13.05 10.20 -20.03
N PRO A 216 13.39 10.42 -21.31
CA PRO A 216 12.91 11.58 -22.04
C PRO A 216 11.38 11.50 -22.24
N ASP A 217 10.73 12.64 -22.37
CA ASP A 217 9.28 12.79 -22.61
C ASP A 217 8.37 12.05 -21.61
N LEU A 218 8.89 11.69 -20.44
CA LEU A 218 8.19 10.87 -19.46
C LEU A 218 6.94 11.58 -18.90
N GLU A 219 6.98 12.91 -18.76
CA GLU A 219 5.83 13.69 -18.31
C GLU A 219 4.61 13.51 -19.23
N ARG A 220 4.83 13.47 -20.55
CA ARG A 220 3.78 13.21 -21.54
C ARG A 220 3.19 11.80 -21.36
N LEU A 221 4.03 10.80 -21.11
CA LEU A 221 3.61 9.41 -20.92
C LEU A 221 2.85 9.20 -19.61
N LEU A 222 3.17 9.96 -18.55
CA LEU A 222 2.50 9.88 -17.25
C LEU A 222 1.26 10.75 -17.18
N GLY A 223 1.23 11.88 -17.89
CA GLY A 223 0.21 12.92 -17.78
C GLY A 223 0.26 13.66 -16.43
N ALA A 224 -0.65 14.59 -16.24
CA ALA A 224 -0.73 15.37 -15.01
C ALA A 224 -1.27 14.52 -13.84
N PRO A 225 -0.64 14.57 -12.66
CA PRO A 225 -1.15 13.89 -11.47
C PRO A 225 -2.31 14.70 -10.85
N VAL A 226 -3.16 14.03 -10.06
CA VAL A 226 -4.36 14.63 -9.47
C VAL A 226 -4.49 14.28 -7.97
N PRO A 227 -5.29 15.06 -7.20
CA PRO A 227 -5.67 14.65 -5.85
C PRO A 227 -6.36 13.29 -5.83
N SER A 228 -6.12 12.48 -4.80
CA SER A 228 -6.68 11.13 -4.65
C SER A 228 -8.21 11.11 -4.51
N THR A 229 -8.83 12.25 -4.21
CA THR A 229 -10.28 12.43 -4.10
C THR A 229 -10.93 12.99 -5.37
N SER A 230 -10.17 13.16 -6.46
CA SER A 230 -10.67 13.75 -7.69
C SER A 230 -11.71 12.85 -8.37
N VAL A 231 -12.81 13.45 -8.79
CA VAL A 231 -13.76 12.81 -9.72
C VAL A 231 -13.21 12.93 -11.13
N LEU A 232 -12.90 11.78 -11.76
CA LEU A 232 -12.25 11.73 -13.07
C LEU A 232 -13.23 11.83 -14.24
N GLY A 233 -14.47 11.40 -14.03
CA GLY A 233 -15.50 11.42 -15.06
C GLY A 233 -16.62 10.41 -14.79
N PRO A 234 -17.59 10.29 -15.69
CA PRO A 234 -18.59 9.23 -15.63
C PRO A 234 -17.98 7.88 -16.04
N VAL A 235 -18.63 6.80 -15.65
CA VAL A 235 -18.31 5.46 -16.14
C VAL A 235 -18.57 5.39 -17.67
N SER A 236 -17.74 4.64 -18.39
CA SER A 236 -17.87 4.56 -19.86
C SER A 236 -19.16 3.89 -20.30
N SER A 237 -19.59 4.21 -21.54
CA SER A 237 -20.77 3.61 -22.17
C SER A 237 -20.71 2.07 -22.24
N TYR A 238 -19.51 1.49 -22.28
CA TYR A 238 -19.33 0.04 -22.21
C TYR A 238 -19.98 -0.56 -20.96
N PHE A 239 -19.69 -0.02 -19.78
CA PHE A 239 -20.27 -0.53 -18.53
C PHE A 239 -21.75 -0.20 -18.39
N VAL A 240 -22.20 0.94 -18.92
CA VAL A 240 -23.61 1.30 -18.97
C VAL A 240 -24.40 0.24 -19.76
N HIS A 241 -23.95 -0.08 -20.97
CA HIS A 241 -24.70 -1.00 -21.85
C HIS A 241 -24.52 -2.48 -21.46
N ARG A 242 -23.31 -2.88 -21.00
CA ARG A 242 -23.04 -4.29 -20.69
C ARG A 242 -23.56 -4.72 -19.32
N TYR A 243 -23.37 -3.89 -18.31
CA TYR A 243 -23.68 -4.22 -16.90
C TYR A 243 -24.88 -3.45 -16.35
N GLY A 244 -25.31 -2.40 -17.00
CA GLY A 244 -26.44 -1.58 -16.57
C GLY A 244 -26.07 -0.51 -15.53
N PHE A 245 -24.82 -0.04 -15.52
CA PHE A 245 -24.45 1.12 -14.70
C PHE A 245 -25.26 2.35 -15.13
N SER A 246 -25.52 3.25 -14.17
CA SER A 246 -26.07 4.57 -14.50
C SER A 246 -25.06 5.41 -15.27
N GLU A 247 -25.47 6.15 -16.29
CA GLU A 247 -24.62 7.14 -16.97
C GLU A 247 -24.10 8.22 -16.04
N SER A 248 -24.77 8.45 -14.90
CA SER A 248 -24.34 9.37 -13.87
C SER A 248 -23.36 8.76 -12.86
N CYS A 249 -23.05 7.46 -12.94
CA CYS A 249 -22.08 6.82 -12.07
C CYS A 249 -20.69 7.41 -12.29
N ARG A 250 -20.04 7.88 -11.22
CA ARG A 250 -18.76 8.59 -11.28
C ARG A 250 -17.60 7.68 -10.96
N VAL A 251 -16.51 7.85 -11.67
CA VAL A 251 -15.21 7.24 -11.37
C VAL A 251 -14.39 8.24 -10.57
N VAL A 252 -14.11 7.91 -9.31
CA VAL A 252 -13.18 8.67 -8.44
C VAL A 252 -11.78 8.12 -8.64
N ALA A 253 -10.75 8.95 -8.53
CA ALA A 253 -9.38 8.52 -8.69
C ALA A 253 -9.06 7.27 -7.85
N PHE A 254 -8.45 6.28 -8.48
CA PHE A 254 -7.95 5.10 -7.79
C PHE A 254 -6.58 5.43 -7.19
N THR A 255 -6.18 4.73 -6.15
CA THR A 255 -4.90 4.95 -5.47
C THR A 255 -4.17 3.64 -5.19
N GLY A 256 -3.01 3.68 -4.55
CA GLY A 256 -2.32 2.49 -4.09
C GLY A 256 -3.05 1.80 -2.93
N ASP A 257 -2.81 0.51 -2.75
CA ASP A 257 -3.42 -0.31 -1.69
C ASP A 257 -3.05 0.19 -0.27
N ASN A 258 -1.80 0.62 -0.04
CA ASN A 258 -1.39 1.14 1.26
C ASN A 258 -2.04 2.50 1.58
N PRO A 259 -2.06 3.51 0.69
CA PRO A 259 -2.85 4.72 0.89
C PRO A 259 -4.35 4.44 1.11
N ALA A 260 -4.91 3.53 0.33
CA ALA A 260 -6.31 3.12 0.50
C ALA A 260 -6.53 2.48 1.88
N SER A 261 -5.61 1.64 2.36
CA SER A 261 -5.70 1.02 3.68
C SER A 261 -5.68 2.04 4.81
N LEU A 262 -4.84 3.09 4.71
CA LEU A 262 -4.84 4.18 5.69
C LEU A 262 -6.23 4.83 5.78
N ALA A 263 -6.85 5.11 4.63
CA ALA A 263 -8.21 5.64 4.59
C ALA A 263 -9.24 4.64 5.16
N GLY A 264 -9.09 3.33 4.85
CA GLY A 264 -9.97 2.26 5.30
C GLY A 264 -9.91 2.00 6.80
N MET A 265 -8.74 2.19 7.40
CA MET A 265 -8.55 2.18 8.85
C MET A 265 -9.07 3.45 9.53
N ARG A 266 -9.51 4.44 8.76
CA ARG A 266 -10.05 5.72 9.24
C ARG A 266 -9.08 6.48 10.14
N LEU A 267 -7.78 6.39 9.89
CA LEU A 267 -6.78 7.12 10.66
C LEU A 267 -6.99 8.62 10.52
N GLN A 268 -6.71 9.33 11.58
CA GLN A 268 -6.74 10.79 11.68
C GLN A 268 -5.34 11.32 12.04
N GLN A 269 -5.22 12.64 12.05
CA GLN A 269 -4.00 13.30 12.47
C GLN A 269 -3.59 12.87 13.88
N GLY A 270 -2.40 12.30 13.98
CA GLY A 270 -1.82 11.83 15.24
C GLY A 270 -2.17 10.36 15.56
N ASP A 271 -2.93 9.67 14.71
CA ASP A 271 -3.12 8.23 14.82
C ASP A 271 -1.97 7.47 14.14
N ILE A 272 -1.69 6.30 14.66
CA ILE A 272 -0.77 5.32 14.11
C ILE A 272 -1.47 3.96 14.05
N ALA A 273 -1.36 3.27 12.91
CA ALA A 273 -1.77 1.87 12.84
C ALA A 273 -0.55 0.96 12.68
N VAL A 274 -0.55 -0.15 13.39
CA VAL A 274 0.49 -1.17 13.31
C VAL A 274 -0.17 -2.49 12.89
N SER A 275 0.14 -2.96 11.70
CA SER A 275 -0.25 -4.29 11.23
C SER A 275 0.83 -5.29 11.65
N LEU A 276 0.45 -6.26 12.49
CA LEU A 276 1.34 -7.29 13.02
C LEU A 276 1.14 -8.59 12.22
N GLY A 277 1.99 -8.81 11.23
CA GLY A 277 1.96 -9.98 10.37
C GLY A 277 3.31 -10.70 10.31
N THR A 278 3.53 -11.52 9.26
CA THR A 278 4.84 -12.09 8.94
C THR A 278 5.89 -10.99 8.86
N SER A 279 5.55 -9.92 8.15
CA SER A 279 6.21 -8.60 8.23
C SER A 279 5.27 -7.62 8.91
N ASP A 280 5.79 -6.77 9.76
CA ASP A 280 4.97 -5.72 10.38
C ASP A 280 5.00 -4.46 9.51
N THR A 281 3.88 -3.75 9.46
CA THR A 281 3.76 -2.49 8.73
C THR A 281 3.17 -1.43 9.65
N VAL A 282 3.78 -0.26 9.63
CA VAL A 282 3.32 0.90 10.40
C VAL A 282 2.81 1.97 9.45
N PHE A 283 1.60 2.43 9.67
CA PHE A 283 0.95 3.51 8.93
C PHE A 283 0.83 4.73 9.84
N LEU A 284 1.24 5.87 9.34
CA LEU A 284 1.26 7.13 10.08
C LEU A 284 0.50 8.20 9.31
N TRP A 285 -0.29 9.00 10.03
CA TRP A 285 -0.80 10.28 9.53
C TRP A 285 0.09 11.39 10.05
N ILE A 286 0.75 12.14 9.18
CA ILE A 286 1.70 13.19 9.53
C ILE A 286 1.36 14.51 8.82
N GLN A 287 1.58 15.62 9.52
CA GLN A 287 1.37 16.98 8.95
C GLN A 287 2.68 17.56 8.39
N GLN A 288 3.77 17.36 9.11
CA GLN A 288 5.09 17.85 8.71
C GLN A 288 5.99 16.66 8.38
N PRO A 289 6.20 16.37 7.07
CA PRO A 289 6.99 15.22 6.68
C PRO A 289 8.50 15.49 6.88
N HIS A 290 9.18 14.52 7.45
CA HIS A 290 10.65 14.47 7.55
C HIS A 290 11.17 13.22 6.80
N PRO A 291 11.21 13.24 5.45
CA PRO A 291 11.69 12.09 4.69
C PRO A 291 13.11 11.71 5.09
N ALA A 292 13.32 10.41 5.33
CA ALA A 292 14.57 9.82 5.76
C ALA A 292 15.03 8.71 4.78
N LEU A 293 16.15 8.07 5.07
CA LEU A 293 16.64 6.94 4.27
C LEU A 293 15.83 5.66 4.48
N GLU A 294 15.17 5.54 5.63
CA GLU A 294 14.26 4.46 5.98
C GLU A 294 12.81 4.94 5.92
N GLY A 295 11.91 4.06 5.48
CA GLY A 295 10.49 4.34 5.34
C GLY A 295 10.13 5.14 4.09
N HIS A 296 8.84 5.39 3.96
CA HIS A 296 8.25 6.08 2.82
C HIS A 296 7.31 7.17 3.32
N VAL A 297 7.39 8.35 2.73
CA VAL A 297 6.44 9.44 2.94
C VAL A 297 5.68 9.67 1.65
N PHE A 298 4.35 9.63 1.70
CA PHE A 298 3.44 9.82 0.57
C PHE A 298 2.49 10.97 0.84
N CYS A 299 1.93 11.56 -0.21
CA CYS A 299 0.78 12.45 -0.07
C CYS A 299 -0.38 11.68 0.59
N ASN A 300 -1.13 12.32 1.46
CA ASN A 300 -2.26 11.68 2.13
C ASN A 300 -3.43 11.47 1.15
N PRO A 301 -4.09 10.29 1.14
CA PRO A 301 -5.15 9.98 0.17
C PRO A 301 -6.49 10.68 0.44
N VAL A 302 -6.67 11.25 1.64
CA VAL A 302 -7.94 11.88 2.05
C VAL A 302 -7.80 13.34 2.46
N ASP A 303 -6.62 13.77 2.88
CA ASP A 303 -6.34 15.15 3.30
C ASP A 303 -5.26 15.76 2.41
N TRP A 304 -5.65 16.79 1.67
CA TRP A 304 -4.75 17.51 0.77
C TRP A 304 -3.54 18.12 1.46
N GLU A 305 -3.69 18.59 2.70
CA GLU A 305 -2.63 19.29 3.43
C GLU A 305 -1.71 18.35 4.19
N ALA A 306 -2.13 17.10 4.38
CA ALA A 306 -1.42 16.09 5.14
C ALA A 306 -0.57 15.16 4.26
N PHE A 307 0.23 14.35 4.96
CA PHE A 307 1.02 13.27 4.40
C PHE A 307 0.73 11.97 5.17
N MET A 308 1.09 10.85 4.60
CA MET A 308 1.18 9.59 5.29
C MET A 308 2.61 9.07 5.28
N ALA A 309 2.98 8.29 6.26
CA ALA A 309 4.22 7.54 6.19
C ALA A 309 3.96 6.05 6.35
N LEU A 310 4.81 5.26 5.72
CA LEU A 310 4.81 3.80 5.74
C LEU A 310 6.17 3.29 6.17
N LEU A 311 6.19 2.44 7.19
CA LEU A 311 7.38 1.73 7.65
C LEU A 311 7.13 0.23 7.52
N CYS A 312 8.06 -0.49 6.92
CA CYS A 312 8.02 -1.94 6.78
C CYS A 312 9.14 -2.58 7.59
N PHE A 313 8.78 -3.62 8.38
CA PHE A 313 9.69 -4.41 9.20
C PHE A 313 9.54 -5.88 8.83
N LYS A 314 10.60 -6.46 8.29
CA LYS A 314 10.56 -7.81 7.73
C LYS A 314 10.48 -8.90 8.81
N ASN A 315 11.19 -8.68 9.92
CA ASN A 315 11.25 -9.63 11.02
C ASN A 315 10.11 -9.37 12.02
N GLY A 316 8.89 -9.75 11.64
CA GLY A 316 7.65 -9.57 12.41
C GLY A 316 7.28 -10.81 13.23
N SER A 317 6.15 -11.47 12.89
CA SER A 317 5.60 -12.60 13.65
C SER A 317 6.53 -13.81 13.69
N LEU A 318 7.30 -14.07 12.63
CA LEU A 318 8.24 -15.20 12.62
C LEU A 318 9.26 -15.11 13.75
N MET A 319 9.69 -13.90 14.13
CA MET A 319 10.57 -13.74 15.27
C MET A 319 9.85 -14.01 16.59
N ARG A 320 8.59 -13.58 16.71
CA ARG A 320 7.74 -13.89 17.88
C ARG A 320 7.50 -15.39 18.01
N GLU A 321 7.25 -16.09 16.89
CA GLU A 321 7.10 -17.55 16.86
C GLU A 321 8.40 -18.26 17.25
N ARG A 322 9.54 -17.82 16.72
CA ARG A 322 10.84 -18.39 17.07
C ARG A 322 11.10 -18.27 18.59
N ILE A 323 11.01 -17.09 19.16
CA ILE A 323 11.27 -16.87 20.60
C ILE A 323 10.21 -17.57 21.47
N ARG A 324 8.93 -17.68 21.00
CA ARG A 324 7.93 -18.54 21.66
C ARG A 324 8.41 -19.99 21.72
N ASN A 325 8.94 -20.52 20.62
CA ASN A 325 9.41 -21.91 20.57
C ASN A 325 10.66 -22.14 21.41
N GLU A 326 11.62 -21.23 21.36
CA GLU A 326 12.90 -21.34 22.08
C GLU A 326 12.75 -21.06 23.59
N CYS A 327 11.92 -20.09 24.00
CA CYS A 327 11.92 -19.54 25.35
C CYS A 327 10.60 -19.71 26.10
N ALA A 328 9.50 -20.13 25.45
CA ALA A 328 8.18 -20.26 26.07
C ALA A 328 7.52 -21.64 25.79
N GLY A 329 8.32 -22.68 25.53
CA GLY A 329 7.83 -24.06 25.35
C GLY A 329 6.78 -24.20 24.27
N GLU A 330 6.93 -23.51 23.14
CA GLU A 330 6.02 -23.51 21.98
C GLU A 330 4.58 -23.02 22.31
N SER A 331 4.39 -22.35 23.44
CA SER A 331 3.07 -21.93 23.94
C SER A 331 2.91 -20.41 23.92
N TRP A 332 1.85 -19.93 23.25
CA TRP A 332 1.45 -18.52 23.32
C TRP A 332 0.94 -18.10 24.69
N GLU A 333 0.43 -19.04 25.51
CA GLU A 333 0.02 -18.76 26.88
C GLU A 333 1.24 -18.48 27.75
N HIS A 334 2.28 -19.32 27.67
CA HIS A 334 3.55 -19.07 28.38
C HIS A 334 4.26 -17.81 27.87
N PHE A 335 4.22 -17.56 26.56
CA PHE A 335 4.75 -16.32 26.00
C PHE A 335 4.04 -15.10 26.57
N SER A 336 2.72 -15.13 26.67
CA SER A 336 1.90 -14.06 27.25
C SER A 336 2.12 -13.92 28.76
N ALA A 337 2.32 -15.05 29.48
CA ALA A 337 2.68 -15.03 30.90
C ALA A 337 4.04 -14.35 31.10
N ALA A 338 5.06 -14.71 30.32
CA ALA A 338 6.38 -14.08 30.39
C ALA A 338 6.31 -12.57 30.18
N LEU A 339 5.45 -12.07 29.28
CA LEU A 339 5.23 -10.63 29.09
C LEU A 339 4.57 -9.97 30.32
N ARG A 340 3.60 -10.65 30.97
CA ARG A 340 2.94 -10.10 32.16
C ARG A 340 3.86 -10.08 33.40
N ASP A 341 4.66 -11.13 33.55
CA ASP A 341 5.47 -11.36 34.74
C ASP A 341 6.80 -10.57 34.72
N THR A 342 7.16 -9.99 33.59
CA THR A 342 8.35 -9.16 33.43
C THR A 342 7.98 -7.68 33.48
N PRO A 343 8.72 -6.85 34.27
CA PRO A 343 8.40 -5.42 34.37
C PRO A 343 8.61 -4.67 33.04
N LEU A 344 7.90 -3.57 32.90
CA LEU A 344 8.11 -2.61 31.79
C LEU A 344 9.57 -2.14 31.76
N GLY A 345 10.13 -2.07 30.55
CA GLY A 345 11.54 -1.74 30.33
C GLY A 345 12.51 -2.90 30.56
N ASN A 346 11.97 -4.12 30.84
CA ASN A 346 12.73 -5.37 30.93
C ASN A 346 14.02 -5.25 31.81
N GLU A 347 13.91 -4.48 32.90
CA GLU A 347 15.08 -4.18 33.78
C GLU A 347 16.27 -3.58 33.03
N GLY A 348 16.04 -2.90 31.90
CA GLY A 348 17.06 -2.32 31.02
C GLY A 348 17.63 -3.26 29.97
N ASN A 349 17.19 -4.52 29.92
CA ASN A 349 17.64 -5.47 28.90
C ASN A 349 16.93 -5.20 27.58
N LEU A 350 17.67 -4.98 26.49
CA LEU A 350 17.16 -4.65 25.17
C LEU A 350 17.62 -5.65 24.11
N GLY A 351 16.72 -6.12 23.27
CA GLY A 351 17.01 -7.11 22.24
C GLY A 351 16.44 -6.76 20.86
N PHE A 352 17.25 -6.99 19.83
CA PHE A 352 16.84 -6.91 18.42
C PHE A 352 17.18 -8.22 17.71
N TYR A 353 16.21 -8.79 16.99
CA TYR A 353 16.28 -10.14 16.42
C TYR A 353 15.94 -10.09 14.94
N PHE A 354 16.93 -10.37 14.09
CA PHE A 354 16.80 -10.30 12.62
C PHE A 354 17.37 -11.57 11.97
N ASP A 355 16.54 -12.56 11.72
CA ASP A 355 16.94 -13.81 11.06
C ASP A 355 17.23 -13.58 9.56
N THR A 356 16.58 -12.59 8.98
CA THR A 356 16.84 -12.12 7.63
C THR A 356 17.20 -10.63 7.67
N ILE A 357 17.87 -10.13 6.62
CA ILE A 357 18.19 -8.71 6.53
C ILE A 357 16.91 -7.90 6.70
N GLU A 358 16.87 -7.07 7.75
CA GLU A 358 15.75 -6.18 8.05
C GLU A 358 15.70 -5.01 7.06
N ILE A 359 14.50 -4.47 6.85
CA ILE A 359 14.27 -3.30 5.98
C ILE A 359 14.50 -2.01 6.76
N THR A 360 14.04 -1.96 8.01
CA THR A 360 14.04 -0.77 8.86
C THR A 360 14.57 -1.08 10.27
N PRO A 361 15.84 -0.76 10.57
CA PRO A 361 16.95 -0.40 9.65
C PRO A 361 17.52 -1.62 8.92
N ALA A 362 18.41 -1.41 7.95
CA ALA A 362 19.13 -2.51 7.30
C ALA A 362 20.14 -3.15 8.30
N ALA A 363 19.70 -4.24 8.94
CA ALA A 363 20.48 -4.98 9.97
C ALA A 363 20.19 -6.48 9.88
N VAL A 364 21.07 -7.31 10.40
CA VAL A 364 20.93 -8.77 10.47
C VAL A 364 21.56 -9.31 11.75
N GLY A 365 21.06 -10.43 12.26
CA GLY A 365 21.56 -11.11 13.45
C GLY A 365 20.81 -10.75 14.72
N VAL A 366 21.28 -11.30 15.85
CA VAL A 366 20.72 -11.06 17.17
C VAL A 366 21.62 -10.10 17.93
N HIS A 367 21.04 -9.03 18.45
CA HIS A 367 21.74 -7.98 19.19
C HIS A 367 21.08 -7.81 20.55
N ARG A 368 21.80 -8.13 21.62
CA ARG A 368 21.34 -8.05 23.01
C ARG A 368 22.22 -7.07 23.77
N PHE A 369 21.60 -6.25 24.60
CA PHE A 369 22.27 -5.23 25.40
C PHE A 369 21.75 -5.32 26.83
N ASP A 370 22.67 -5.23 27.80
CA ASP A 370 22.35 -5.10 29.22
C ASP A 370 22.04 -3.64 29.61
N PRO A 371 21.62 -3.36 30.86
CA PRO A 371 21.34 -1.99 31.29
C PRO A 371 22.52 -1.00 31.20
N GLU A 372 23.73 -1.49 31.07
CA GLU A 372 24.95 -0.69 30.92
C GLU A 372 25.36 -0.50 29.46
N ASP A 373 24.48 -0.88 28.51
CA ASP A 373 24.70 -0.85 27.06
C ASP A 373 25.84 -1.77 26.57
N ASN A 374 26.19 -2.79 27.37
CA ASN A 374 27.13 -3.80 26.94
C ASN A 374 26.44 -4.88 26.11
N LYS A 375 27.11 -5.33 25.06
CA LYS A 375 26.66 -6.50 24.31
C LYS A 375 26.73 -7.75 25.17
N VAL A 376 25.63 -8.48 25.31
CA VAL A 376 25.53 -9.74 26.04
C VAL A 376 25.11 -10.90 25.14
N VAL A 377 25.42 -12.13 25.55
CA VAL A 377 25.08 -13.32 24.75
C VAL A 377 23.66 -13.79 25.05
N GLU A 378 23.26 -13.76 26.32
CA GLU A 378 21.96 -14.21 26.81
C GLU A 378 21.51 -13.34 27.99
N TYR A 379 20.19 -13.26 28.21
CA TYR A 379 19.59 -12.79 29.45
C TYR A 379 18.25 -13.50 29.74
N PRO A 380 17.76 -13.45 31.01
CA PRO A 380 16.68 -14.34 31.47
C PRO A 380 15.32 -14.12 30.77
N VAL A 381 15.08 -12.99 30.10
CA VAL A 381 13.77 -12.63 29.62
C VAL A 381 13.79 -12.19 28.14
N GLU A 382 14.04 -13.15 27.26
CA GLU A 382 14.09 -12.96 25.81
C GLU A 382 12.73 -12.51 25.22
N VAL A 383 11.62 -13.00 25.77
CA VAL A 383 10.28 -12.70 25.24
C VAL A 383 9.97 -11.21 25.29
N ARG A 384 10.21 -10.57 26.44
CA ARG A 384 9.95 -9.13 26.58
C ARG A 384 10.99 -8.31 25.83
N ALA A 385 12.25 -8.71 25.82
CA ALA A 385 13.30 -8.06 25.05
C ALA A 385 13.00 -8.01 23.55
N LEU A 386 12.50 -9.12 22.98
CA LEU A 386 12.05 -9.16 21.59
C LEU A 386 10.91 -8.16 21.35
N VAL A 387 9.82 -8.25 22.14
CA VAL A 387 8.61 -7.48 21.88
C VAL A 387 8.84 -5.98 22.10
N GLU A 388 9.50 -5.60 23.20
CA GLU A 388 9.86 -4.19 23.43
C GLU A 388 10.85 -3.68 22.39
N GLY A 389 11.87 -4.46 22.01
CA GLY A 389 12.83 -4.09 20.97
C GLY A 389 12.14 -3.88 19.61
N GLN A 390 11.20 -4.75 19.23
CA GLN A 390 10.39 -4.56 18.03
C GLN A 390 9.62 -3.23 18.10
N PHE A 391 8.90 -2.95 19.19
CA PHE A 391 8.06 -1.75 19.29
C PHE A 391 8.86 -0.46 19.47
N LEU A 392 9.96 -0.49 20.21
CA LEU A 392 10.88 0.65 20.32
C LEU A 392 11.47 1.03 18.97
N SER A 393 11.86 0.04 18.15
CA SER A 393 12.31 0.29 16.78
C SER A 393 11.22 0.97 15.94
N ARG A 394 9.97 0.49 16.01
CA ARG A 394 8.84 1.09 15.27
C ARG A 394 8.57 2.52 15.74
N ARG A 395 8.56 2.76 17.03
CA ARG A 395 8.40 4.09 17.62
C ARG A 395 9.49 5.06 17.16
N LEU A 396 10.77 4.66 17.31
CA LEU A 396 11.92 5.50 16.93
C LEU A 396 11.85 5.93 15.46
N HIS A 397 11.56 4.99 14.56
CA HIS A 397 11.49 5.30 13.13
C HIS A 397 10.24 6.12 12.77
N ALA A 398 9.11 5.94 13.47
CA ALA A 398 7.93 6.78 13.31
C ALA A 398 8.23 8.25 13.72
N GLU A 399 8.86 8.45 14.87
CA GLU A 399 9.26 9.79 15.36
C GLU A 399 10.25 10.46 14.38
N ARG A 400 11.19 9.71 13.80
CA ARG A 400 12.14 10.23 12.79
C ARG A 400 11.46 10.74 11.52
N LEU A 401 10.33 10.16 11.14
CA LEU A 401 9.54 10.61 9.97
C LEU A 401 8.62 11.80 10.27
N GLY A 402 8.66 12.33 11.49
CA GLY A 402 7.88 13.52 11.89
C GLY A 402 6.57 13.17 12.60
N TYR A 403 6.41 11.92 13.07
CA TYR A 403 5.24 11.53 13.84
C TYR A 403 5.33 12.02 15.28
N SER A 404 4.22 12.59 15.79
CA SER A 404 4.06 12.95 17.19
C SER A 404 2.95 12.10 17.79
N ILE A 405 3.32 11.26 18.75
CA ILE A 405 2.43 10.24 19.34
C ILE A 405 1.26 10.90 20.06
N LYS A 406 0.01 10.49 19.72
CA LYS A 406 -1.21 10.86 20.43
C LYS A 406 -2.04 9.65 20.81
N GLU A 407 -2.30 8.73 19.88
CA GLU A 407 -3.10 7.52 20.06
C GLU A 407 -2.61 6.39 19.12
N ILE A 408 -2.90 5.12 19.45
CA ILE A 408 -2.50 3.96 18.64
C ILE A 408 -3.65 3.00 18.44
N ILE A 409 -3.71 2.41 17.23
CA ILE A 409 -4.70 1.40 16.85
C ILE A 409 -3.97 0.10 16.50
N VAL A 410 -4.18 -1.02 17.25
CA VAL A 410 -3.42 -2.28 17.08
C VAL A 410 -4.15 -3.58 17.45
N PHE A 411 -3.65 -4.72 16.93
CA PHE A 411 -4.00 -6.12 17.21
C PHE A 411 -3.26 -6.72 18.45
N PRO A 412 -3.52 -7.99 18.89
CA PRO A 412 -3.36 -8.47 20.28
C PRO A 412 -1.93 -8.70 20.80
N VAL A 413 -1.10 -7.72 20.90
CA VAL A 413 0.04 -7.60 21.80
C VAL A 413 -0.05 -6.21 22.45
N ALA A 414 -1.28 -5.82 22.70
CA ALA A 414 -1.71 -4.46 22.95
C ALA A 414 -1.05 -3.79 24.15
N GLN A 415 -0.81 -4.53 25.25
CA GLN A 415 -0.30 -3.90 26.49
C GLN A 415 1.15 -3.43 26.33
N VAL A 416 2.04 -4.27 25.79
CA VAL A 416 3.46 -3.87 25.63
C VAL A 416 3.58 -2.72 24.63
N LEU A 417 2.73 -2.70 23.61
CA LEU A 417 2.71 -1.61 22.66
C LEU A 417 2.20 -0.31 23.30
N SER A 418 1.13 -0.39 24.09
CA SER A 418 0.64 0.74 24.90
C SER A 418 1.73 1.30 25.81
N ASP A 419 2.46 0.43 26.49
CA ASP A 419 3.54 0.79 27.39
C ASP A 419 4.69 1.49 26.64
N VAL A 420 5.16 0.91 25.52
CA VAL A 420 6.26 1.45 24.73
C VAL A 420 5.93 2.80 24.10
N PHE A 421 4.71 2.95 23.58
CA PHE A 421 4.31 4.20 22.95
C PHE A 421 3.73 5.23 23.94
N ASN A 422 3.42 4.80 25.17
CA ASN A 422 2.74 5.60 26.19
C ASN A 422 1.44 6.23 25.67
N ALA A 423 0.60 5.41 25.05
CA ALA A 423 -0.64 5.83 24.40
C ALA A 423 -1.71 4.73 24.44
N PRO A 424 -3.01 5.07 24.44
CA PRO A 424 -4.09 4.09 24.35
C PRO A 424 -3.98 3.25 23.07
N VAL A 425 -4.30 1.95 23.17
CA VAL A 425 -4.24 1.00 22.06
C VAL A 425 -5.63 0.44 21.79
N TYR A 426 -6.06 0.51 20.53
CA TYR A 426 -7.33 0.00 20.04
C TYR A 426 -7.09 -1.11 19.03
N THR A 427 -8.00 -2.07 18.93
CA THR A 427 -7.95 -3.13 17.91
C THR A 427 -9.00 -2.90 16.84
N ILE A 428 -8.64 -3.04 15.56
CA ILE A 428 -9.57 -2.95 14.44
C ILE A 428 -9.50 -4.26 13.65
N ASP A 429 -10.65 -4.84 13.35
CA ASP A 429 -10.76 -5.93 12.37
C ASP A 429 -11.18 -5.35 11.01
N VAL A 430 -10.21 -5.06 10.17
CA VAL A 430 -10.41 -4.51 8.82
C VAL A 430 -9.60 -5.31 7.78
N SER A 431 -9.97 -6.57 7.61
CA SER A 431 -9.33 -7.48 6.65
C SER A 431 -9.31 -6.94 5.20
N ASN A 432 -10.24 -6.06 4.85
CA ASN A 432 -10.38 -5.44 3.52
C ASN A 432 -10.19 -3.91 3.56
N SER A 433 -9.25 -3.41 4.38
CA SER A 433 -9.02 -1.97 4.58
C SER A 433 -8.82 -1.19 3.27
N ALA A 434 -8.08 -1.73 2.30
CA ALA A 434 -7.87 -1.08 1.01
C ALA A 434 -9.17 -0.90 0.20
N CYS A 435 -10.04 -1.91 0.19
CA CYS A 435 -11.34 -1.83 -0.48
C CYS A 435 -12.28 -0.83 0.22
N LEU A 436 -12.29 -0.85 1.56
CA LEU A 436 -13.08 0.09 2.37
C LEU A 436 -12.61 1.53 2.16
N GLY A 437 -11.30 1.77 2.22
CA GLY A 437 -10.72 3.09 2.01
C GLY A 437 -10.94 3.64 0.61
N SER A 438 -10.97 2.76 -0.40
CA SER A 438 -11.35 3.16 -1.75
C SER A 438 -12.79 3.68 -1.81
N ALA A 439 -13.71 3.02 -1.12
CA ALA A 439 -15.11 3.47 -1.04
C ALA A 439 -15.28 4.76 -0.21
N TYR A 440 -14.54 4.90 0.89
CA TYR A 440 -14.62 6.07 1.77
C TYR A 440 -14.14 7.37 1.13
N ARG A 441 -13.29 7.32 0.11
CA ARG A 441 -12.79 8.50 -0.60
C ARG A 441 -13.80 9.11 -1.57
N ASN A 442 -14.97 8.51 -1.73
CA ASN A 442 -16.02 9.07 -2.57
C ASN A 442 -16.59 10.35 -1.93
N PRO A 443 -16.55 11.51 -2.62
CA PRO A 443 -17.03 12.78 -2.10
C PRO A 443 -18.55 12.82 -1.81
N ASP A 444 -19.33 11.89 -2.38
CA ASP A 444 -20.76 11.77 -2.11
C ASP A 444 -21.06 10.97 -0.82
N CYS A 445 -20.04 10.37 -0.18
CA CYS A 445 -20.18 9.75 1.14
C CYS A 445 -20.09 10.82 2.24
N LYS A 446 -20.79 10.57 3.38
CA LYS A 446 -20.62 11.41 4.58
C LYS A 446 -19.14 11.53 4.91
N SER A 447 -18.71 12.73 5.31
CA SER A 447 -17.30 13.01 5.59
C SER A 447 -16.68 11.92 6.49
N PRO A 448 -15.53 11.35 6.13
CA PRO A 448 -14.84 10.36 6.96
C PRO A 448 -14.61 10.83 8.41
N SER A 449 -14.43 12.13 8.63
CA SER A 449 -14.25 12.72 9.96
C SER A 449 -15.48 12.59 10.87
N LEU A 450 -16.70 12.68 10.33
CA LEU A 450 -17.93 12.48 11.11
C LEU A 450 -18.12 11.02 11.54
N ILE A 451 -17.73 10.08 10.67
CA ILE A 451 -17.90 8.65 10.92
C ILE A 451 -16.85 8.13 11.91
N VAL A 452 -15.65 8.71 11.91
CA VAL A 452 -14.60 8.34 12.87
C VAL A 452 -14.97 8.77 14.29
N ASN A 453 -15.59 9.93 14.46
CA ASN A 453 -16.07 10.35 15.79
C ASN A 453 -17.15 9.40 16.33
N GLU A 454 -18.13 9.00 15.52
CA GLU A 454 -19.14 8.02 15.90
C GLU A 454 -18.52 6.65 16.23
N PHE A 455 -17.48 6.22 15.53
CA PHE A 455 -16.77 4.96 15.78
C PHE A 455 -15.91 5.01 17.05
N LYS A 456 -15.18 6.11 17.29
CA LYS A 456 -14.41 6.30 18.53
C LYS A 456 -15.32 6.39 19.76
N GLU A 457 -16.47 7.03 19.66
CA GLU A 457 -17.47 7.08 20.72
C GLU A 457 -18.07 5.70 21.02
N SER A 458 -18.36 4.89 20.00
CA SER A 458 -18.89 3.52 20.21
C SER A 458 -17.84 2.58 20.82
N GLN A 459 -16.58 2.66 20.39
CA GLN A 459 -15.48 1.87 20.98
C GLN A 459 -15.15 2.30 22.42
N GLN A 460 -15.24 3.58 22.74
CA GLN A 460 -15.07 4.08 24.10
C GLN A 460 -16.22 3.60 25.02
N GLN A 461 -17.45 3.50 24.52
CA GLN A 461 -18.57 2.92 25.24
C GLN A 461 -18.40 1.42 25.48
N GLU A 462 -18.01 0.63 24.45
CA GLU A 462 -17.72 -0.81 24.61
C GLU A 462 -16.54 -1.06 25.57
N ALA A 463 -15.47 -0.27 25.49
CA ALA A 463 -14.32 -0.37 26.40
C ALA A 463 -14.68 0.03 27.85
N ALA A 464 -15.64 0.93 28.05
CA ALA A 464 -16.16 1.30 29.37
C ALA A 464 -17.07 0.21 29.96
N GLU A 465 -17.82 -0.50 29.12
CA GLU A 465 -18.70 -1.60 29.55
C GLU A 465 -17.95 -2.92 29.81
N THR A 466 -16.76 -3.11 29.22
CA THR A 466 -15.94 -4.33 29.37
C THR A 466 -14.86 -4.27 30.45
N ARG A 467 -14.78 -3.18 31.24
CA ARG A 467 -13.89 -3.16 32.42
C ARG A 467 -14.49 -4.05 33.52
N PRO A 468 -13.84 -5.16 33.90
CA PRO A 468 -14.22 -5.86 35.12
C PRO A 468 -13.99 -4.93 36.33
N LEU A 469 -14.91 -4.92 37.23
CA LEU A 469 -14.83 -4.27 38.55
C LEU A 469 -13.63 -4.76 39.36
#